data_80e9ec4d9c5c7ce30b44abd6fc10e366
#
_entry.id   80e9ec4d9c5c7ce30b44abd6fc10e366
#
_cell.length_a   1.000
_cell.length_b   1.000
_cell.length_c   1.000
_cell.angle_alpha   90.00
_cell.angle_beta   90.00
_cell.angle_gamma   90.00
#
_symmetry.space_group_name_H-M   'P 1'
#
loop_
_entity.id
_entity.type
_entity.pdbx_description
1 polymer ?
#
loop_
_entity_poly.entity_id
_entity_poly.type
_entity_poly.pdbx_seq_one_letter_code
_entity_poly.pdbx_strand_id
1 'polypeptide(L)'
;MKKIAARPRAVPVAAPLIPSPSWALLGIEPLRAAMEYASCRLMDRSGHPPGDGHPVIVFPGLAADAQSIAPLVGFCHGLGYAARDWGRGLNTGPAGDIDRWLDALAADIEALVADRPQPVSLVGWSLGGIYAREVAKRIALPVRQVITIGTPITGEAAQTNVSLIYRWVNGTLPVLDEDFKSRLITAPPVPTTSIYSRTDGVVAWQACVQPEDHPMIENVEVDGSHCGLVWNPAVLKVVADRLSHAPETWRRYGESADAPGALAPTALN
;
A
#
# COMPACT_ATOMS: atom_id res chain seq x y z
N MET A 1 0.22 -57.19 16.91
CA MET A 1 0.74 -55.95 16.27
C MET A 1 -0.31 -55.44 15.29
N LYS A 2 -1.02 -54.35 15.65
CA LYS A 2 -2.03 -53.72 14.76
C LYS A 2 -1.29 -52.70 13.87
N LYS A 3 -1.35 -52.89 12.53
CA LYS A 3 -0.85 -51.93 11.55
C LYS A 3 -1.71 -50.67 11.62
N ILE A 4 -1.10 -49.56 12.01
CA ILE A 4 -1.73 -48.22 11.91
C ILE A 4 -1.69 -47.83 10.45
N ALA A 5 -2.87 -47.71 9.83
CA ALA A 5 -3.01 -47.23 8.47
C ALA A 5 -2.63 -45.72 8.42
N ALA A 6 -1.70 -45.35 7.56
CA ALA A 6 -1.32 -43.98 7.32
C ALA A 6 -2.53 -43.20 6.74
N ARG A 7 -2.87 -42.06 7.36
CA ARG A 7 -3.88 -41.13 6.82
C ARG A 7 -3.41 -40.58 5.46
N PRO A 8 -4.27 -40.53 4.44
CA PRO A 8 -3.92 -39.91 3.18
C PRO A 8 -3.56 -38.44 3.41
N ARG A 9 -2.41 -38.03 2.89
CA ARG A 9 -1.98 -36.63 2.85
C ARG A 9 -3.02 -35.84 2.05
N ALA A 10 -3.62 -34.81 2.65
CA ALA A 10 -4.50 -33.89 1.95
C ALA A 10 -3.74 -33.29 0.75
N VAL A 11 -4.29 -33.44 -0.44
CA VAL A 11 -3.77 -32.77 -1.64
C VAL A 11 -4.02 -31.27 -1.42
N PRO A 12 -3.00 -30.39 -1.55
CA PRO A 12 -3.22 -28.96 -1.45
C PRO A 12 -4.22 -28.56 -2.53
N VAL A 13 -5.35 -28.00 -2.13
CA VAL A 13 -6.28 -27.35 -3.05
C VAL A 13 -5.53 -26.13 -3.61
N ALA A 14 -5.25 -26.12 -4.90
CA ALA A 14 -4.63 -24.98 -5.56
C ALA A 14 -5.48 -23.73 -5.27
N ALA A 15 -4.84 -22.67 -4.79
CA ALA A 15 -5.53 -21.40 -4.59
C ALA A 15 -6.18 -20.96 -5.92
N PRO A 16 -7.40 -20.40 -5.90
CA PRO A 16 -8.06 -19.95 -7.11
C PRO A 16 -7.19 -18.91 -7.82
N LEU A 17 -6.96 -19.11 -9.11
CA LEU A 17 -6.18 -18.18 -9.94
C LEU A 17 -6.88 -16.82 -9.96
N ILE A 18 -6.18 -15.76 -9.54
CA ILE A 18 -6.67 -14.38 -9.63
C ILE A 18 -6.67 -13.98 -11.12
N PRO A 19 -7.82 -13.62 -11.70
CA PRO A 19 -7.88 -13.22 -13.10
C PRO A 19 -7.17 -11.88 -13.30
N SER A 20 -6.40 -11.75 -14.38
CA SER A 20 -5.81 -10.45 -14.78
C SER A 20 -6.91 -9.44 -15.13
N PRO A 21 -6.68 -8.13 -14.91
CA PRO A 21 -7.59 -7.10 -15.37
C PRO A 21 -7.82 -7.16 -16.87
N SER A 22 -8.99 -6.70 -17.34
CA SER A 22 -9.32 -6.74 -18.75
C SER A 22 -8.44 -5.80 -19.58
N TRP A 23 -8.09 -6.20 -20.80
CA TRP A 23 -7.35 -5.36 -21.74
C TRP A 23 -8.07 -4.05 -22.07
N ALA A 24 -9.40 -4.03 -21.99
CA ALA A 24 -10.20 -2.83 -22.20
C ALA A 24 -9.94 -1.80 -21.08
N LEU A 25 -9.89 -2.24 -19.83
CA LEU A 25 -9.54 -1.36 -18.71
C LEU A 25 -8.11 -0.84 -18.85
N LEU A 26 -7.14 -1.70 -19.17
CA LEU A 26 -5.76 -1.29 -19.39
C LEU A 26 -5.65 -0.24 -20.51
N GLY A 27 -6.36 -0.42 -21.63
CA GLY A 27 -6.30 0.49 -22.77
C GLY A 27 -6.85 1.89 -22.49
N ILE A 28 -7.77 2.04 -21.54
CA ILE A 28 -8.34 3.35 -21.17
C ILE A 28 -7.70 3.96 -19.91
N GLU A 29 -6.73 3.30 -19.30
CA GLU A 29 -6.01 3.79 -18.10
C GLU A 29 -5.51 5.24 -18.24
N PRO A 30 -4.80 5.63 -19.34
CA PRO A 30 -4.28 6.97 -19.44
C PRO A 30 -5.37 8.05 -19.48
N LEU A 31 -6.49 7.76 -20.16
CA LEU A 31 -7.62 8.70 -20.24
C LEU A 31 -8.29 8.87 -18.86
N ARG A 32 -8.53 7.77 -18.16
CA ARG A 32 -9.12 7.80 -16.81
C ARG A 32 -8.21 8.52 -15.82
N ALA A 33 -6.92 8.22 -15.85
CA ALA A 33 -5.93 8.89 -15.00
C ALA A 33 -5.89 10.42 -15.25
N ALA A 34 -6.00 10.86 -16.51
CA ALA A 34 -6.08 12.28 -16.84
C ALA A 34 -7.36 12.95 -16.31
N MET A 35 -8.51 12.26 -16.39
CA MET A 35 -9.79 12.75 -15.84
C MET A 35 -9.74 12.84 -14.31
N GLU A 36 -9.17 11.85 -13.65
CA GLU A 36 -8.96 11.83 -12.20
C GLU A 36 -8.01 12.95 -11.76
N TYR A 37 -6.94 13.20 -12.51
CA TYR A 37 -6.05 14.34 -12.27
C TYR A 37 -6.78 15.70 -12.38
N ALA A 38 -7.59 15.88 -13.41
CA ALA A 38 -8.41 17.08 -13.56
C ALA A 38 -9.37 17.24 -12.37
N SER A 39 -10.02 16.16 -11.95
CA SER A 39 -10.90 16.14 -10.77
C SER A 39 -10.15 16.49 -9.48
N CYS A 40 -8.93 15.99 -9.31
CA CYS A 40 -8.07 16.36 -8.18
C CYS A 40 -7.77 17.86 -8.13
N ARG A 41 -7.54 18.49 -9.29
CA ARG A 41 -7.27 19.94 -9.39
C ARG A 41 -8.48 20.80 -9.02
N LEU A 42 -9.69 20.25 -9.17
CA LEU A 42 -10.95 20.92 -8.86
C LEU A 42 -11.50 20.53 -7.46
N MET A 43 -10.84 19.61 -6.77
CA MET A 43 -11.28 19.10 -5.47
C MET A 43 -11.26 20.22 -4.41
N ASP A 44 -12.39 20.38 -3.71
CA ASP A 44 -12.41 21.17 -2.49
C ASP A 44 -11.65 20.45 -1.36
N ARG A 45 -10.68 21.13 -0.79
CA ARG A 45 -9.82 20.61 0.28
C ARG A 45 -10.21 21.09 1.66
N SER A 46 -11.19 21.99 1.79
CA SER A 46 -11.54 22.66 3.04
C SER A 46 -12.23 21.76 4.07
N GLY A 47 -12.82 20.65 3.65
CA GLY A 47 -13.58 19.74 4.51
C GLY A 47 -12.78 18.59 5.15
N HIS A 48 -11.45 18.58 5.00
CA HIS A 48 -10.61 17.50 5.54
C HIS A 48 -10.06 17.82 6.93
N PRO A 49 -9.88 16.81 7.81
CA PRO A 49 -9.23 17.03 9.09
C PRO A 49 -7.83 17.65 8.93
N PRO A 50 -7.44 18.62 9.75
CA PRO A 50 -6.09 19.17 9.72
C PRO A 50 -5.07 18.14 10.23
N GLY A 51 -3.88 18.17 9.66
CA GLY A 51 -2.75 17.36 10.09
C GLY A 51 -2.11 17.87 11.38
N ASP A 52 -1.48 16.99 12.10
CA ASP A 52 -0.77 17.25 13.37
C ASP A 52 0.76 17.46 13.18
N GLY A 53 1.21 17.56 11.93
CA GLY A 53 2.62 17.79 11.58
C GLY A 53 3.49 16.54 11.57
N HIS A 54 2.95 15.33 11.83
CA HIS A 54 3.77 14.12 11.81
C HIS A 54 4.33 13.81 10.41
N PRO A 55 5.47 13.10 10.32
CA PRO A 55 6.08 12.76 9.04
C PRO A 55 5.24 11.74 8.26
N VAL A 56 5.08 11.99 6.97
CA VAL A 56 4.42 11.09 6.02
C VAL A 56 5.37 10.82 4.86
N ILE A 57 5.77 9.57 4.67
CA ILE A 57 6.62 9.18 3.54
C ILE A 57 5.76 8.51 2.48
N VAL A 58 5.88 9.01 1.24
CA VAL A 58 5.14 8.48 0.09
C VAL A 58 6.10 7.74 -0.85
N PHE A 59 5.80 6.47 -1.10
CA PHE A 59 6.59 5.59 -1.97
C PHE A 59 5.93 5.50 -3.36
N PRO A 60 6.66 5.84 -4.44
CA PRO A 60 6.15 5.78 -5.81
C PRO A 60 6.01 4.35 -6.32
N GLY A 61 5.12 4.15 -7.29
CA GLY A 61 5.02 2.90 -8.04
C GLY A 61 6.24 2.61 -8.91
N LEU A 62 6.27 1.44 -9.57
CA LEU A 62 7.30 1.09 -10.53
C LEU A 62 7.31 2.08 -11.70
N ALA A 63 8.50 2.48 -12.16
CA ALA A 63 8.74 3.49 -13.20
C ALA A 63 8.16 4.88 -12.87
N ALA A 64 7.87 5.15 -11.61
CA ALA A 64 7.41 6.43 -11.10
C ALA A 64 8.49 7.11 -10.22
N ASP A 65 8.37 8.40 -10.06
CA ASP A 65 9.28 9.25 -9.30
C ASP A 65 8.51 10.22 -8.38
N ALA A 66 9.23 11.16 -7.77
CA ALA A 66 8.65 12.20 -6.92
C ALA A 66 7.59 13.05 -7.65
N GLN A 67 7.74 13.28 -8.97
CA GLN A 67 6.77 14.07 -9.76
C GLN A 67 5.45 13.32 -9.92
N SER A 68 5.54 12.02 -10.10
CA SER A 68 4.37 11.13 -10.26
C SER A 68 3.49 11.09 -9.01
N ILE A 69 4.07 11.23 -7.81
CA ILE A 69 3.36 11.25 -6.52
C ILE A 69 3.19 12.66 -5.94
N ALA A 70 3.69 13.70 -6.61
CA ALA A 70 3.63 15.07 -6.12
C ALA A 70 2.20 15.55 -5.76
N PRO A 71 1.12 15.16 -6.49
CA PRO A 71 -0.23 15.53 -6.09
C PRO A 71 -0.62 14.99 -4.71
N LEU A 72 -0.26 13.75 -4.38
CA LEU A 72 -0.53 13.13 -3.07
C LEU A 72 0.34 13.76 -1.97
N VAL A 73 1.64 13.92 -2.22
CA VAL A 73 2.55 14.59 -1.27
C VAL A 73 2.09 16.02 -0.99
N GLY A 74 1.76 16.77 -2.05
CA GLY A 74 1.27 18.16 -1.94
C GLY A 74 -0.10 18.25 -1.24
N PHE A 75 -0.97 17.23 -1.41
CA PHE A 75 -2.23 17.15 -0.68
C PHE A 75 -1.97 16.94 0.82
N CYS A 76 -1.17 15.96 1.21
CA CYS A 76 -0.82 15.72 2.62
C CYS A 76 -0.12 16.93 3.25
N HIS A 77 0.81 17.56 2.52
CA HIS A 77 1.48 18.77 2.98
C HIS A 77 0.48 19.93 3.18
N GLY A 78 -0.48 20.09 2.26
CA GLY A 78 -1.55 21.09 2.35
C GLY A 78 -2.49 20.89 3.54
N LEU A 79 -2.61 19.66 4.06
CA LEU A 79 -3.34 19.35 5.29
C LEU A 79 -2.50 19.65 6.56
N GLY A 80 -1.20 19.90 6.44
CA GLY A 80 -0.32 20.22 7.56
C GLY A 80 0.60 19.08 8.01
N TYR A 81 0.69 17.98 7.25
CA TYR A 81 1.66 16.90 7.52
C TYR A 81 3.06 17.24 6.99
N ALA A 82 4.11 16.70 7.61
CA ALA A 82 5.47 16.77 7.08
C ALA A 82 5.67 15.71 5.99
N ALA A 83 4.92 15.86 4.87
CA ALA A 83 4.89 14.89 3.79
C ALA A 83 6.10 15.02 2.86
N ARG A 84 6.71 13.89 2.47
CA ARG A 84 7.87 13.81 1.57
C ARG A 84 7.75 12.56 0.69
N ASP A 85 8.46 12.57 -0.43
CA ASP A 85 8.72 11.35 -1.19
C ASP A 85 9.79 10.47 -0.51
N TRP A 86 10.01 9.28 -1.04
CA TRP A 86 10.92 8.26 -0.47
C TRP A 86 12.43 8.56 -0.59
N GLY A 87 12.81 9.67 -1.26
CA GLY A 87 14.20 10.15 -1.34
C GLY A 87 15.12 9.41 -2.33
N ARG A 88 14.62 8.40 -3.09
CA ARG A 88 15.45 7.61 -4.01
C ARG A 88 15.21 7.89 -5.51
N GLY A 89 14.43 8.92 -5.84
CA GLY A 89 14.16 9.30 -7.23
C GLY A 89 13.28 8.31 -7.97
N LEU A 90 13.68 7.92 -9.19
CA LEU A 90 12.92 6.99 -10.03
C LEU A 90 12.92 5.57 -9.45
N ASN A 91 11.73 4.99 -9.26
CA ASN A 91 11.59 3.63 -8.80
C ASN A 91 11.77 2.64 -9.95
N THR A 92 12.94 2.06 -10.06
CA THR A 92 13.28 1.01 -11.04
C THR A 92 13.07 -0.41 -10.49
N GLY A 93 12.56 -0.54 -9.28
CA GLY A 93 12.49 -1.81 -8.57
C GLY A 93 13.74 -2.09 -7.73
N PRO A 94 13.70 -3.12 -6.86
CA PRO A 94 14.84 -3.53 -6.07
C PRO A 94 15.95 -4.08 -6.96
N ALA A 95 17.21 -3.78 -6.63
CA ALA A 95 18.40 -4.29 -7.31
C ALA A 95 19.14 -5.27 -6.41
N GLY A 96 19.54 -6.41 -6.95
CA GLY A 96 20.27 -7.45 -6.22
C GLY A 96 19.42 -8.21 -5.22
N ASP A 97 19.98 -8.47 -4.04
CA ASP A 97 19.28 -9.14 -2.95
C ASP A 97 18.18 -8.23 -2.36
N ILE A 98 16.94 -8.72 -2.36
CA ILE A 98 15.78 -7.93 -2.01
C ILE A 98 15.75 -7.54 -0.52
N ASP A 99 16.20 -8.42 0.37
CA ASP A 99 16.19 -8.13 1.80
C ASP A 99 17.22 -7.07 2.15
N ARG A 100 18.43 -7.16 1.62
CA ARG A 100 19.46 -6.12 1.77
C ARG A 100 19.03 -4.78 1.19
N TRP A 101 18.32 -4.82 0.05
CA TRP A 101 17.81 -3.62 -0.57
C TRP A 101 16.74 -2.96 0.30
N LEU A 102 15.83 -3.75 0.91
CA LEU A 102 14.80 -3.28 1.82
C LEU A 102 15.36 -2.78 3.15
N ASP A 103 16.41 -3.44 3.69
CA ASP A 103 17.10 -2.97 4.89
C ASP A 103 17.78 -1.60 4.64
N ALA A 104 18.43 -1.44 3.48
CA ALA A 104 19.00 -0.15 3.10
C ALA A 104 17.92 0.92 2.88
N LEU A 105 16.75 0.55 2.33
CA LEU A 105 15.62 1.47 2.19
C LEU A 105 15.09 1.89 3.56
N ALA A 106 14.96 0.96 4.51
CA ALA A 106 14.53 1.27 5.86
C ALA A 106 15.46 2.27 6.54
N ALA A 107 16.79 2.06 6.43
CA ALA A 107 17.79 2.99 6.96
C ALA A 107 17.72 4.39 6.32
N ASP A 108 17.46 4.48 5.00
CA ASP A 108 17.28 5.78 4.33
C ASP A 108 16.02 6.49 4.83
N ILE A 109 14.92 5.76 5.06
CA ILE A 109 13.70 6.36 5.62
C ILE A 109 13.92 6.84 7.06
N GLU A 110 14.64 6.08 7.89
CA GLU A 110 15.05 6.53 9.24
C GLU A 110 15.84 7.83 9.18
N ALA A 111 16.83 7.90 8.30
CA ALA A 111 17.62 9.11 8.10
C ALA A 111 16.77 10.30 7.60
N LEU A 112 15.80 10.03 6.72
CA LEU A 112 14.93 11.06 6.15
C LEU A 112 14.02 11.71 7.19
N VAL A 113 13.63 11.00 8.25
CA VAL A 113 12.76 11.49 9.32
C VAL A 113 13.46 11.70 10.66
N ALA A 114 14.79 11.62 10.70
CA ALA A 114 15.58 11.71 11.93
C ALA A 114 15.40 13.02 12.70
N ASP A 115 14.99 14.10 12.02
CA ASP A 115 14.69 15.40 12.62
C ASP A 115 13.26 15.48 13.22
N ARG A 116 12.49 14.40 13.17
CA ARG A 116 11.08 14.35 13.59
C ARG A 116 10.90 13.34 14.73
N PRO A 117 10.39 13.79 15.89
CA PRO A 117 10.18 12.90 17.04
C PRO A 117 8.88 12.07 16.94
N GLN A 118 7.97 12.47 16.04
CA GLN A 118 6.67 11.81 15.92
C GLN A 118 6.76 10.49 15.13
N PRO A 119 5.87 9.50 15.42
CA PRO A 119 5.76 8.30 14.62
C PRO A 119 5.45 8.61 13.15
N VAL A 120 6.09 7.88 12.22
CA VAL A 120 5.95 8.10 10.77
C VAL A 120 4.76 7.33 10.19
N SER A 121 4.00 7.97 9.30
CA SER A 121 3.03 7.27 8.44
C SER A 121 3.67 6.94 7.08
N LEU A 122 3.48 5.70 6.63
CA LEU A 122 4.02 5.21 5.36
C LEU A 122 2.88 5.01 4.36
N VAL A 123 2.94 5.71 3.24
CA VAL A 123 1.93 5.62 2.17
C VAL A 123 2.60 5.13 0.91
N GLY A 124 2.09 4.06 0.30
CA GLY A 124 2.72 3.50 -0.89
C GLY A 124 1.74 3.23 -2.02
N TRP A 125 2.09 3.65 -3.23
CA TRP A 125 1.32 3.38 -4.44
C TRP A 125 1.92 2.23 -5.23
N SER A 126 1.09 1.25 -5.63
CA SER A 126 1.52 0.10 -6.45
C SER A 126 2.71 -0.64 -5.80
N LEU A 127 3.82 -0.82 -6.50
CA LEU A 127 5.05 -1.41 -5.95
C LEU A 127 5.55 -0.66 -4.70
N GLY A 128 5.37 0.64 -4.64
CA GLY A 128 5.72 1.44 -3.46
C GLY A 128 4.97 1.06 -2.19
N GLY A 129 3.77 0.49 -2.32
CA GLY A 129 3.03 -0.04 -1.17
C GLY A 129 3.64 -1.32 -0.60
N ILE A 130 4.26 -2.16 -1.43
CA ILE A 130 5.08 -3.28 -0.96
C ILE A 130 6.24 -2.75 -0.11
N TYR A 131 6.93 -1.70 -0.58
CA TYR A 131 8.02 -1.10 0.18
C TYR A 131 7.56 -0.49 1.50
N ALA A 132 6.44 0.25 1.50
CA ALA A 132 5.89 0.81 2.72
C ALA A 132 5.60 -0.27 3.78
N ARG A 133 5.02 -1.40 3.36
CA ARG A 133 4.75 -2.55 4.24
C ARG A 133 6.03 -3.20 4.78
N GLU A 134 6.99 -3.45 3.90
CA GLU A 134 8.23 -4.12 4.27
C GLU A 134 9.15 -3.23 5.10
N VAL A 135 9.18 -1.93 4.83
CA VAL A 135 9.88 -0.94 5.67
C VAL A 135 9.25 -0.88 7.07
N ALA A 136 7.91 -0.87 7.18
CA ALA A 136 7.22 -0.86 8.46
C ALA A 136 7.55 -2.06 9.36
N LYS A 137 7.98 -3.19 8.78
CA LYS A 137 8.40 -4.40 9.50
C LYS A 137 9.89 -4.37 9.92
N ARG A 138 10.70 -3.43 9.39
CA ARG A 138 12.16 -3.37 9.55
C ARG A 138 12.66 -2.15 10.31
N ILE A 139 11.98 -1.02 10.12
CA ILE A 139 12.37 0.26 10.69
C ILE A 139 12.31 0.22 12.23
N ALA A 140 13.34 0.76 12.89
CA ALA A 140 13.39 0.84 14.35
C ALA A 140 12.56 1.99 14.93
N LEU A 141 12.21 2.99 14.09
CA LEU A 141 11.39 4.12 14.51
C LEU A 141 9.91 3.70 14.65
N PRO A 142 9.14 4.34 15.52
CA PRO A 142 7.72 4.11 15.63
C PRO A 142 6.99 4.42 14.31
N VAL A 143 6.28 3.43 13.76
CA VAL A 143 5.39 3.60 12.61
C VAL A 143 3.98 3.82 13.11
N ARG A 144 3.34 4.91 12.65
CA ARG A 144 1.98 5.25 13.02
C ARG A 144 0.95 4.38 12.31
N GLN A 145 1.14 4.19 11.00
CA GLN A 145 0.29 3.37 10.15
C GLN A 145 0.90 3.16 8.77
N VAL A 146 0.35 2.19 8.04
CA VAL A 146 0.65 1.94 6.63
C VAL A 146 -0.62 2.09 5.80
N ILE A 147 -0.54 2.85 4.70
CA ILE A 147 -1.61 2.98 3.70
C ILE A 147 -1.06 2.51 2.36
N THR A 148 -1.72 1.53 1.74
CA THR A 148 -1.36 1.05 0.41
C THR A 148 -2.43 1.42 -0.61
N ILE A 149 -2.03 1.77 -1.82
CA ILE A 149 -2.90 2.25 -2.90
C ILE A 149 -2.64 1.41 -4.14
N GLY A 150 -3.60 0.57 -4.56
CA GLY A 150 -3.47 -0.31 -5.72
C GLY A 150 -2.27 -1.26 -5.64
N THR A 151 -1.94 -1.79 -4.45
CA THR A 151 -0.73 -2.57 -4.19
C THR A 151 -1.02 -4.06 -4.17
N PRO A 152 -0.37 -4.88 -5.00
CA PRO A 152 -0.53 -6.33 -4.97
C PRO A 152 0.23 -6.93 -3.79
N ILE A 153 -0.47 -7.42 -2.77
CA ILE A 153 0.10 -7.98 -1.54
C ILE A 153 0.07 -9.51 -1.46
N THR A 154 -0.66 -10.19 -2.36
CA THR A 154 -0.80 -11.66 -2.29
C THR A 154 0.36 -12.43 -2.91
N GLY A 155 1.39 -11.73 -3.40
CA GLY A 155 2.57 -12.38 -4.01
C GLY A 155 2.34 -13.04 -5.37
N GLU A 156 1.10 -13.12 -5.85
CA GLU A 156 0.76 -13.68 -7.16
C GLU A 156 0.92 -12.66 -8.31
N ALA A 157 2.01 -11.89 -8.26
CA ALA A 157 2.33 -10.87 -9.27
C ALA A 157 2.37 -11.41 -10.72
N ALA A 158 2.51 -12.72 -10.91
CA ALA A 158 2.51 -13.36 -12.23
C ALA A 158 1.19 -13.22 -13.00
N GLN A 159 0.09 -12.89 -12.32
CA GLN A 159 -1.25 -12.79 -12.90
C GLN A 159 -1.75 -11.35 -13.05
N THR A 160 -0.93 -10.38 -12.72
CA THR A 160 -1.23 -8.97 -12.92
C THR A 160 -0.45 -8.44 -14.13
N ASN A 161 -0.97 -7.42 -14.81
CA ASN A 161 -0.24 -6.73 -15.88
C ASN A 161 1.07 -6.07 -15.37
N VAL A 162 1.27 -5.99 -14.04
CA VAL A 162 2.52 -5.54 -13.38
C VAL A 162 3.72 -6.37 -13.80
N SER A 163 3.57 -7.68 -14.03
CA SER A 163 4.66 -8.53 -14.51
C SER A 163 5.19 -8.08 -15.87
N LEU A 164 4.31 -7.59 -16.75
CA LEU A 164 4.70 -7.05 -18.05
C LEU A 164 5.47 -5.73 -17.88
N ILE A 165 5.00 -4.83 -17.02
CA ILE A 165 5.65 -3.55 -16.73
C ILE A 165 7.04 -3.79 -16.12
N TYR A 166 7.14 -4.71 -15.14
CA TYR A 166 8.41 -5.03 -14.51
C TYR A 166 9.42 -5.65 -15.51
N ARG A 167 8.97 -6.56 -16.38
CA ARG A 167 9.79 -7.12 -17.45
C ARG A 167 10.23 -6.07 -18.45
N TRP A 168 9.37 -5.11 -18.76
CA TRP A 168 9.72 -4.02 -19.69
C TRP A 168 10.77 -3.08 -19.09
N VAL A 169 10.71 -2.80 -17.78
CA VAL A 169 11.68 -1.92 -17.08
C VAL A 169 13.00 -2.65 -16.79
N ASN A 170 12.95 -3.91 -16.37
CA ASN A 170 14.11 -4.62 -15.84
C ASN A 170 14.57 -5.84 -16.68
N GLY A 171 13.89 -6.14 -17.78
CA GLY A 171 14.19 -7.26 -18.68
C GLY A 171 13.81 -8.64 -18.17
N THR A 172 13.82 -8.86 -16.85
CA THR A 172 13.48 -10.12 -16.20
C THR A 172 12.59 -9.89 -14.98
N LEU A 173 11.71 -10.85 -14.67
CA LEU A 173 10.94 -10.82 -13.43
C LEU A 173 11.85 -11.16 -12.24
N PRO A 174 11.67 -10.49 -11.09
CA PRO A 174 12.32 -10.94 -9.87
C PRO A 174 11.78 -12.34 -9.52
N VAL A 175 12.65 -13.26 -9.21
CA VAL A 175 12.27 -14.54 -8.62
C VAL A 175 12.03 -14.27 -7.13
N LEU A 176 10.78 -14.09 -6.76
CA LEU A 176 10.41 -14.01 -5.34
C LEU A 176 10.36 -15.44 -4.79
N ASP A 177 11.13 -15.70 -3.75
CA ASP A 177 11.04 -16.96 -3.03
C ASP A 177 9.72 -17.08 -2.24
N GLU A 178 9.37 -18.27 -1.81
CA GLU A 178 8.10 -18.51 -1.09
C GLU A 178 8.09 -17.85 0.29
N ASP A 179 9.26 -17.67 0.91
CA ASP A 179 9.37 -16.98 2.20
C ASP A 179 9.05 -15.50 2.05
N PHE A 180 9.55 -14.85 0.99
CA PHE A 180 9.22 -13.45 0.72
C PHE A 180 7.73 -13.27 0.38
N LYS A 181 7.17 -14.16 -0.45
CA LYS A 181 5.73 -14.14 -0.75
C LYS A 181 4.86 -14.30 0.50
N SER A 182 5.24 -15.23 1.39
CA SER A 182 4.55 -15.42 2.66
C SER A 182 4.61 -14.17 3.55
N ARG A 183 5.77 -13.49 3.58
CA ARG A 183 5.93 -12.23 4.33
C ARG A 183 5.11 -11.09 3.73
N LEU A 184 4.94 -11.04 2.40
CA LEU A 184 4.12 -10.00 1.76
C LEU A 184 2.67 -10.06 2.19
N ILE A 185 2.11 -11.27 2.36
CA ILE A 185 0.72 -11.45 2.78
C ILE A 185 0.53 -10.98 4.21
N THR A 186 1.51 -11.22 5.10
CA THR A 186 1.44 -10.81 6.51
C THR A 186 1.40 -9.28 6.62
N ALA A 187 0.41 -8.74 7.31
CA ALA A 187 0.31 -7.30 7.54
C ALA A 187 1.44 -6.78 8.44
N PRO A 188 1.85 -5.51 8.30
CA PRO A 188 2.69 -4.84 9.30
C PRO A 188 2.01 -4.82 10.68
N PRO A 189 2.79 -4.80 11.80
CA PRO A 189 2.25 -4.81 13.16
C PRO A 189 1.70 -3.43 13.60
N VAL A 190 1.07 -2.70 12.67
CA VAL A 190 0.52 -1.36 12.86
C VAL A 190 -0.79 -1.22 12.08
N PRO A 191 -1.64 -0.23 12.37
CA PRO A 191 -2.82 0.04 11.57
C PRO A 191 -2.51 0.07 10.08
N THR A 192 -3.23 -0.74 9.30
CA THR A 192 -2.96 -0.93 7.87
C THR A 192 -4.24 -0.80 7.06
N THR A 193 -4.25 0.15 6.13
CA THR A 193 -5.35 0.38 5.19
C THR A 193 -4.92 0.03 3.78
N SER A 194 -5.65 -0.87 3.13
CA SER A 194 -5.45 -1.27 1.74
C SER A 194 -6.53 -0.63 0.87
N ILE A 195 -6.15 0.36 0.04
CA ILE A 195 -7.07 1.02 -0.89
C ILE A 195 -6.94 0.35 -2.24
N TYR A 196 -8.05 -0.10 -2.81
CA TYR A 196 -8.07 -0.79 -4.09
C TYR A 196 -9.25 -0.37 -4.97
N SER A 197 -9.16 -0.67 -6.27
CA SER A 197 -10.23 -0.42 -7.24
C SER A 197 -10.55 -1.67 -8.05
N ARG A 198 -11.84 -2.01 -8.19
CA ARG A 198 -12.27 -3.10 -9.08
C ARG A 198 -12.11 -2.74 -10.55
N THR A 199 -11.96 -1.47 -10.86
CA THR A 199 -11.77 -0.95 -12.21
C THR A 199 -10.32 -0.58 -12.51
N ASP A 200 -9.37 -1.00 -11.67
CA ASP A 200 -7.94 -0.95 -11.92
C ASP A 200 -7.59 -1.84 -13.13
N GLY A 201 -7.00 -1.25 -14.17
CA GLY A 201 -6.64 -1.95 -15.40
C GLY A 201 -5.26 -2.60 -15.38
N VAL A 202 -4.47 -2.39 -14.31
CA VAL A 202 -3.07 -2.86 -14.19
C VAL A 202 -2.95 -3.98 -13.15
N VAL A 203 -3.49 -3.76 -11.95
CA VAL A 203 -3.42 -4.71 -10.83
C VAL A 203 -4.80 -5.29 -10.57
N ALA A 204 -4.89 -6.62 -10.51
CA ALA A 204 -6.13 -7.27 -10.10
C ALA A 204 -6.48 -6.89 -8.66
N TRP A 205 -7.67 -6.36 -8.44
CA TRP A 205 -8.11 -5.87 -7.14
C TRP A 205 -8.02 -6.93 -6.03
N GLN A 206 -8.27 -8.21 -6.37
CA GLN A 206 -8.16 -9.33 -5.44
C GLN A 206 -6.74 -9.47 -4.86
N ALA A 207 -5.73 -9.09 -5.65
CA ALA A 207 -4.34 -9.09 -5.20
C ALA A 207 -4.04 -7.95 -4.20
N CYS A 208 -4.88 -6.91 -4.16
CA CYS A 208 -4.70 -5.77 -3.27
C CYS A 208 -5.38 -5.95 -1.90
N VAL A 209 -6.28 -6.91 -1.78
CA VAL A 209 -7.08 -7.13 -0.56
C VAL A 209 -6.26 -7.87 0.49
N GLN A 210 -6.14 -7.29 1.68
CA GLN A 210 -5.53 -7.93 2.83
C GLN A 210 -6.48 -9.01 3.35
N PRO A 211 -6.05 -10.29 3.41
CA PRO A 211 -6.92 -11.40 3.80
C PRO A 211 -7.14 -11.51 5.31
N GLU A 212 -6.30 -10.88 6.14
CA GLU A 212 -6.38 -10.96 7.59
C GLU A 212 -7.59 -10.18 8.11
N ASP A 213 -8.41 -10.83 8.94
CA ASP A 213 -9.45 -10.17 9.71
C ASP A 213 -8.89 -9.76 11.08
N HIS A 214 -8.39 -8.54 11.14
CA HIS A 214 -7.80 -7.95 12.35
C HIS A 214 -8.40 -6.54 12.58
N PRO A 215 -8.66 -6.13 13.84
CA PRO A 215 -9.25 -4.82 14.14
C PRO A 215 -8.51 -3.62 13.56
N MET A 216 -7.19 -3.70 13.41
CA MET A 216 -6.36 -2.63 12.85
C MET A 216 -6.10 -2.79 11.34
N ILE A 217 -6.81 -3.68 10.66
CA ILE A 217 -6.65 -3.91 9.23
C ILE A 217 -7.97 -3.63 8.53
N GLU A 218 -7.90 -2.92 7.42
CA GLU A 218 -9.05 -2.67 6.57
C GLU A 218 -8.72 -2.66 5.09
N ASN A 219 -9.75 -2.95 4.30
CA ASN A 219 -9.73 -2.86 2.85
C ASN A 219 -10.78 -1.85 2.42
N VAL A 220 -10.37 -0.80 1.71
CA VAL A 220 -11.25 0.28 1.26
C VAL A 220 -11.36 0.25 -0.25
N GLU A 221 -12.57 0.00 -0.76
CA GLU A 221 -12.85 0.04 -2.20
C GLU A 221 -13.10 1.48 -2.65
N VAL A 222 -12.45 1.86 -3.74
CA VAL A 222 -12.71 3.12 -4.45
C VAL A 222 -12.91 2.84 -5.93
N ASP A 223 -13.52 3.73 -6.67
CA ASP A 223 -13.54 3.65 -8.13
C ASP A 223 -12.41 4.51 -8.70
N GLY A 224 -11.54 3.91 -9.53
CA GLY A 224 -10.40 4.62 -10.09
C GLY A 224 -9.53 3.77 -11.02
N SER A 225 -8.76 4.43 -11.88
CA SER A 225 -7.71 3.81 -12.70
C SER A 225 -6.45 3.59 -11.87
N HIS A 226 -5.63 2.58 -12.19
CA HIS A 226 -4.39 2.30 -11.45
C HIS A 226 -3.46 3.51 -11.39
N CYS A 227 -3.21 4.10 -12.56
CA CYS A 227 -2.32 5.27 -12.65
C CYS A 227 -2.90 6.50 -11.97
N GLY A 228 -4.23 6.65 -11.95
CA GLY A 228 -4.91 7.78 -11.37
C GLY A 228 -5.15 7.68 -9.86
N LEU A 229 -5.11 6.48 -9.27
CA LEU A 229 -5.37 6.28 -7.83
C LEU A 229 -4.56 7.22 -6.94
N VAL A 230 -3.32 7.52 -7.31
CA VAL A 230 -2.41 8.37 -6.51
C VAL A 230 -2.89 9.83 -6.39
N TRP A 231 -3.79 10.28 -7.26
CA TRP A 231 -4.41 11.61 -7.18
C TRP A 231 -5.93 11.58 -7.26
N ASN A 232 -6.53 10.38 -7.20
CA ASN A 232 -7.98 10.23 -7.22
C ASN A 232 -8.62 10.90 -5.99
N PRO A 233 -9.63 11.79 -6.14
CA PRO A 233 -10.25 12.48 -5.02
C PRO A 233 -10.83 11.55 -3.93
N ALA A 234 -11.35 10.36 -4.31
CA ALA A 234 -11.86 9.40 -3.33
C ALA A 234 -10.70 8.80 -2.50
N VAL A 235 -9.58 8.46 -3.15
CA VAL A 235 -8.36 8.01 -2.45
C VAL A 235 -7.84 9.09 -1.51
N LEU A 236 -7.75 10.34 -1.98
CA LEU A 236 -7.26 11.45 -1.15
C LEU A 236 -8.12 11.66 0.10
N LYS A 237 -9.45 11.48 -0.01
CA LYS A 237 -10.36 11.52 1.16
C LYS A 237 -10.05 10.41 2.16
N VAL A 238 -9.86 9.19 1.68
CA VAL A 238 -9.48 8.05 2.55
C VAL A 238 -8.15 8.34 3.23
N VAL A 239 -7.13 8.80 2.48
CA VAL A 239 -5.81 9.14 3.03
C VAL A 239 -5.91 10.24 4.10
N ALA A 240 -6.68 11.31 3.84
CA ALA A 240 -6.87 12.40 4.81
C ALA A 240 -7.50 11.89 6.12
N ASP A 241 -8.53 11.06 6.00
CA ASP A 241 -9.20 10.47 7.16
C ASP A 241 -8.24 9.56 7.94
N ARG A 242 -7.55 8.65 7.26
CA ARG A 242 -6.61 7.73 7.90
C ARG A 242 -5.48 8.46 8.62
N LEU A 243 -4.84 9.42 7.96
CA LEU A 243 -3.73 10.19 8.55
C LEU A 243 -4.16 10.98 9.78
N SER A 244 -5.43 11.36 9.91
CA SER A 244 -5.94 12.10 11.06
C SER A 244 -6.06 11.28 12.34
N HIS A 245 -6.00 9.94 12.25
CA HIS A 245 -6.12 9.05 13.41
C HIS A 245 -4.76 8.71 13.99
N ALA A 246 -4.62 8.82 15.31
CA ALA A 246 -3.53 8.19 16.04
C ALA A 246 -3.79 6.68 16.16
N PRO A 247 -2.75 5.83 16.37
CA PRO A 247 -2.94 4.40 16.54
C PRO A 247 -3.97 4.04 17.63
N GLU A 248 -4.00 4.81 18.70
CA GLU A 248 -4.88 4.61 19.86
C GLU A 248 -6.34 4.97 19.56
N THR A 249 -6.58 5.80 18.54
CA THR A 249 -7.92 6.23 18.11
C THR A 249 -8.30 5.67 16.75
N TRP A 250 -7.51 4.71 16.26
CA TRP A 250 -7.77 4.12 14.95
C TRP A 250 -9.09 3.37 14.94
N ARG A 251 -9.87 3.58 13.91
CA ARG A 251 -11.13 2.90 13.59
C ARG A 251 -11.24 2.75 12.08
N ARG A 252 -12.07 1.86 11.61
CA ARG A 252 -12.24 1.63 10.17
C ARG A 252 -12.83 2.87 9.48
N TYR A 253 -12.47 3.05 8.23
CA TYR A 253 -12.97 4.17 7.41
C TYR A 253 -14.51 4.16 7.34
N GLY A 254 -15.12 5.32 7.61
CA GLY A 254 -16.57 5.46 7.64
C GLY A 254 -17.27 5.03 8.94
N GLU A 255 -16.53 4.47 9.91
CA GLU A 255 -17.09 4.20 11.24
C GLU A 255 -17.20 5.49 12.08
N SER A 256 -18.35 5.67 12.74
CA SER A 256 -18.55 6.77 13.68
C SER A 256 -17.72 6.57 14.96
N ALA A 257 -17.31 7.68 15.58
CA ALA A 257 -16.65 7.65 16.90
C ALA A 257 -17.53 7.01 18.00
N ASP A 258 -18.83 6.99 17.80
CA ASP A 258 -19.82 6.45 18.75
C ASP A 258 -20.18 4.98 18.48
N ALA A 259 -19.51 4.30 17.52
CA ALA A 259 -19.78 2.90 17.25
C ALA A 259 -19.37 2.03 18.46
N PRO A 260 -20.25 1.15 18.97
CA PRO A 260 -19.92 0.24 20.05
C PRO A 260 -18.90 -0.79 19.56
N GLY A 261 -17.63 -0.62 19.91
CA GLY A 261 -16.56 -1.55 19.51
C GLY A 261 -15.18 -0.92 19.30
N ALA A 262 -14.98 0.36 19.57
CA ALA A 262 -13.65 0.96 19.60
C ALA A 262 -12.82 0.25 20.69
N LEU A 263 -12.03 -0.73 20.28
CA LEU A 263 -11.14 -1.49 21.17
C LEU A 263 -9.97 -0.60 21.58
N ALA A 264 -9.75 -0.49 22.89
CA ALA A 264 -8.47 -0.01 23.39
C ALA A 264 -7.34 -0.90 22.80
N PRO A 265 -6.23 -0.30 22.30
CA PRO A 265 -5.17 -1.07 21.67
C PRO A 265 -4.56 -2.05 22.66
N THR A 266 -4.80 -3.33 22.43
CA THR A 266 -4.02 -4.37 23.10
C THR A 266 -2.69 -4.45 22.36
N ALA A 267 -1.60 -4.12 23.06
CA ALA A 267 -0.26 -4.23 22.51
C ALA A 267 -0.06 -5.61 21.89
N LEU A 268 0.36 -5.65 20.64
CA LEU A 268 0.85 -6.87 19.99
C LEU A 268 2.18 -7.23 20.67
N ASN A 269 2.15 -8.32 21.48
CA ASN A 269 3.37 -8.98 22.00
C ASN A 269 4.04 -9.80 20.91
#